data_5f191318fe14f8e0b2ed72bd911b9d83
#
_entry.id   5f191318fe14f8e0b2ed72bd911b9d83
#
_cell.length_a   1.000
_cell.length_b   1.000
_cell.length_c   1.000
_cell.angle_alpha   90.00
_cell.angle_beta   90.00
_cell.angle_gamma   90.00
#
_symmetry.space_group_name_H-M   'P 1'
#
loop_
_entity.id
_entity.type
_entity.pdbx_description
1 polymer ?
#
loop_
_entity_poly.entity_id
_entity_poly.type
_entity_poly.pdbx_seq_one_letter_code
_entity_poly.pdbx_strand_id
1 'polypeptide(L)'
;MLGLLGGVGGVGLLTLAGCGGADRPGAAARTPGSAPPGPATTATTGTTATTTAISAADCAPFPTETGGPFPADGTNGPNVLNQAGVVRTDLRESFAGLRGTATGSPLAVRLRVLDLDAGCTPRRGIAVYAWHCDGDGRYSLYSAGATDQNWCRGVQVTDGDGTVAFTTVFPGAYPGRYPHLHFEVYASAASAAGGPKLLTSQLAFPE
;
A
#
# COMPACT_ATOMS: atom_id res chain seq x y z
N MET A 1 13.55 -10.42 -17.35
CA MET A 1 13.34 -9.00 -16.96
C MET A 1 12.00 -8.81 -16.29
N LEU A 2 11.89 -7.96 -15.28
CA LEU A 2 10.63 -7.65 -14.58
C LEU A 2 10.11 -6.28 -15.01
N GLY A 3 8.81 -6.20 -15.31
CA GLY A 3 8.10 -4.93 -15.50
C GLY A 3 7.20 -4.62 -14.30
N LEU A 4 7.09 -3.36 -13.92
CA LEU A 4 6.27 -2.88 -12.82
C LEU A 4 5.33 -1.79 -13.33
N LEU A 5 4.06 -1.92 -12.99
CA LEU A 5 3.05 -0.88 -13.25
C LEU A 5 2.55 -0.33 -11.91
N GLY A 6 2.64 0.96 -11.74
CA GLY A 6 2.11 1.68 -10.57
C GLY A 6 0.82 2.42 -10.93
N GLY A 7 -0.25 2.18 -10.16
CA GLY A 7 -1.49 2.94 -10.25
C GLY A 7 -1.77 3.66 -8.94
N VAL A 8 -2.04 4.95 -9.00
CA VAL A 8 -2.49 5.76 -7.86
C VAL A 8 -4.00 5.88 -7.93
N GLY A 9 -4.71 5.26 -6.99
CA GLY A 9 -6.16 5.37 -6.87
C GLY A 9 -6.59 6.62 -6.10
N GLY A 10 -7.44 7.43 -6.71
CA GLY A 10 -7.94 8.67 -6.15
C GLY A 10 -8.82 8.50 -4.90
N VAL A 11 -8.75 9.47 -4.04
CA VAL A 11 -9.49 9.60 -2.78
C VAL A 11 -10.95 9.93 -3.05
N GLY A 12 -11.87 9.08 -2.58
CA GLY A 12 -13.30 9.36 -2.57
C GLY A 12 -13.67 10.34 -1.43
N LEU A 13 -14.30 11.44 -1.79
CA LEU A 13 -14.82 12.45 -0.87
C LEU A 13 -16.08 11.94 -0.16
N LEU A 14 -16.04 11.77 1.15
CA LEU A 14 -17.23 11.53 1.98
C LEU A 14 -17.85 12.87 2.38
N THR A 15 -19.06 13.15 1.92
CA THR A 15 -19.90 14.23 2.46
C THR A 15 -20.70 13.73 3.64
N LEU A 16 -20.48 14.31 4.81
CA LEU A 16 -21.31 14.14 5.99
C LEU A 16 -22.45 15.14 5.93
N ALA A 17 -23.70 14.63 5.82
CA ALA A 17 -24.90 15.42 6.08
C ALA A 17 -25.36 15.16 7.52
N GLY A 18 -25.22 16.17 8.37
CA GLY A 18 -25.80 16.19 9.68
C GLY A 18 -27.22 16.76 9.66
N CYS A 19 -28.16 16.13 10.34
CA CYS A 19 -29.40 16.76 10.77
C CYS A 19 -29.66 16.41 12.21
N GLY A 20 -29.65 17.43 13.04
CA GLY A 20 -30.21 17.39 14.40
C GLY A 20 -31.69 17.76 14.40
N GLY A 21 -32.40 17.35 15.47
CA GLY A 21 -33.72 17.82 15.76
C GLY A 21 -34.42 16.93 16.80
N ALA A 22 -34.51 17.43 18.02
CA ALA A 22 -35.27 16.87 19.11
C ALA A 22 -36.76 17.18 18.94
N ASP A 23 -37.66 16.31 19.42
CA ASP A 23 -38.62 16.53 20.48
C ASP A 23 -39.68 15.42 20.58
N ARG A 24 -40.04 15.06 21.82
CA ARG A 24 -41.12 14.16 22.29
C ARG A 24 -42.33 15.02 22.72
N PRO A 25 -43.54 14.46 23.16
CA PRO A 25 -44.11 13.11 23.10
C PRO A 25 -45.64 13.10 22.74
N GLY A 26 -46.23 11.91 22.58
CA GLY A 26 -47.70 11.78 22.56
C GLY A 26 -48.23 10.38 22.23
N ALA A 27 -49.13 9.89 23.07
CA ALA A 27 -49.63 8.56 23.29
C ALA A 27 -50.54 7.91 22.24
N ALA A 28 -50.48 6.59 22.21
CA ALA A 28 -51.49 5.54 22.04
C ALA A 28 -52.57 5.58 20.94
N ALA A 29 -52.60 4.49 20.11
CA ALA A 29 -53.79 3.69 19.80
C ALA A 29 -53.44 2.40 19.04
N ARG A 30 -54.21 1.34 19.30
CA ARG A 30 -54.01 -0.07 18.93
C ARG A 30 -54.63 -0.42 17.56
N THR A 31 -53.91 -1.32 16.83
CA THR A 31 -54.31 -2.54 16.06
C THR A 31 -55.34 -2.44 14.93
N PRO A 32 -55.40 -3.43 13.95
CA PRO A 32 -54.63 -4.68 13.77
C PRO A 32 -54.12 -4.98 12.33
N GLY A 33 -53.18 -5.90 12.24
CA GLY A 33 -53.17 -6.93 11.20
C GLY A 33 -52.78 -6.56 9.80
N SER A 34 -51.54 -6.88 9.41
CA SER A 34 -51.22 -7.18 8.01
C SER A 34 -50.03 -8.15 7.91
N ALA A 35 -50.15 -9.06 6.99
CA ALA A 35 -49.28 -10.19 6.69
C ALA A 35 -47.80 -9.83 6.45
N PRO A 36 -46.88 -10.78 6.63
CA PRO A 36 -45.45 -10.56 6.42
C PRO A 36 -45.13 -10.34 4.93
N PRO A 37 -44.30 -9.38 4.60
CA PRO A 37 -43.75 -9.26 3.25
C PRO A 37 -42.74 -10.39 3.01
N GLY A 38 -42.81 -11.01 1.84
CA GLY A 38 -41.89 -12.02 1.37
C GLY A 38 -40.44 -11.53 1.29
N PRO A 39 -39.48 -12.44 1.13
CA PRO A 39 -38.06 -12.12 1.16
C PRO A 39 -37.71 -11.15 0.01
N ALA A 40 -37.22 -9.97 0.37
CA ALA A 40 -36.63 -9.04 -0.55
C ALA A 40 -35.36 -9.66 -1.15
N THR A 41 -35.38 -9.94 -2.43
CA THR A 41 -34.19 -10.34 -3.17
C THR A 41 -33.23 -9.15 -3.24
N THR A 42 -32.22 -9.17 -2.41
CA THR A 42 -31.15 -8.17 -2.47
C THR A 42 -30.35 -8.43 -3.75
N ALA A 43 -30.57 -7.58 -4.75
CA ALA A 43 -29.71 -7.58 -5.93
C ALA A 43 -28.31 -7.11 -5.51
N THR A 44 -27.40 -8.05 -5.38
CA THR A 44 -25.97 -7.75 -5.23
C THR A 44 -25.49 -7.17 -6.55
N THR A 45 -25.35 -5.85 -6.59
CA THR A 45 -24.69 -5.17 -7.69
C THR A 45 -23.22 -5.53 -7.63
N GLY A 46 -22.83 -6.58 -8.35
CA GLY A 46 -21.43 -6.95 -8.52
C GLY A 46 -20.73 -5.82 -9.27
N THR A 47 -19.91 -5.05 -8.60
CA THR A 47 -18.97 -4.15 -9.25
C THR A 47 -17.94 -5.03 -9.96
N THR A 48 -18.12 -5.23 -11.24
CA THR A 48 -17.13 -5.86 -12.11
C THR A 48 -15.91 -4.95 -12.16
N ALA A 49 -14.86 -5.31 -11.46
CA ALA A 49 -13.57 -4.65 -11.59
C ALA A 49 -13.12 -4.86 -13.05
N THR A 50 -13.17 -3.81 -13.84
CA THR A 50 -12.64 -3.82 -15.20
C THR A 50 -11.14 -4.00 -15.10
N THR A 51 -10.66 -5.22 -15.32
CA THR A 51 -9.24 -5.50 -15.49
C THR A 51 -8.83 -4.87 -16.81
N THR A 52 -8.24 -3.69 -16.78
CA THR A 52 -7.67 -3.08 -17.97
C THR A 52 -6.57 -4.01 -18.47
N ALA A 53 -6.77 -4.57 -19.65
CA ALA A 53 -5.74 -5.37 -20.31
C ALA A 53 -4.51 -4.47 -20.56
N ILE A 54 -3.34 -4.93 -20.10
CA ILE A 54 -2.08 -4.22 -20.33
C ILE A 54 -1.74 -4.38 -21.79
N SER A 55 -1.51 -3.26 -22.49
CA SER A 55 -1.01 -3.30 -23.86
C SER A 55 0.46 -3.74 -23.87
N ALA A 56 0.92 -4.34 -24.96
CA ALA A 56 2.33 -4.68 -25.11
C ALA A 56 3.26 -3.43 -25.07
N ALA A 57 2.69 -2.24 -25.33
CA ALA A 57 3.39 -0.96 -25.23
C ALA A 57 3.64 -0.54 -23.77
N ASP A 58 2.81 -1.01 -22.83
CA ASP A 58 2.95 -0.70 -21.40
C ASP A 58 3.90 -1.66 -20.68
N CYS A 59 4.42 -2.66 -21.40
CA CYS A 59 5.29 -3.70 -20.89
C CYS A 59 6.76 -3.36 -21.15
N ALA A 60 7.27 -2.36 -20.47
CA ALA A 60 8.67 -1.98 -20.49
C ALA A 60 9.39 -2.36 -19.19
N PRO A 61 10.71 -2.66 -19.23
CA PRO A 61 11.48 -2.86 -18.01
C PRO A 61 11.47 -1.59 -17.17
N PHE A 62 11.18 -1.75 -15.88
CA PHE A 62 11.33 -0.65 -14.93
C PHE A 62 12.84 -0.35 -14.74
N PRO A 63 13.27 0.92 -14.74
CA PRO A 63 14.67 1.25 -14.61
C PRO A 63 15.22 0.82 -13.25
N THR A 64 16.46 0.34 -13.22
CA THR A 64 17.17 0.11 -11.97
C THR A 64 17.71 1.43 -11.45
N GLU A 65 17.44 1.71 -10.16
CA GLU A 65 17.91 2.89 -9.47
C GLU A 65 18.56 2.54 -8.12
N THR A 66 19.17 3.54 -7.48
CA THR A 66 19.78 3.34 -6.17
C THR A 66 18.73 3.11 -5.06
N GLY A 67 19.04 2.26 -4.09
CA GLY A 67 18.29 2.12 -2.85
C GLY A 67 18.40 3.34 -1.93
N GLY A 68 19.29 4.27 -2.24
CA GLY A 68 19.53 5.47 -1.42
C GLY A 68 20.19 5.15 -0.08
N PRO A 69 20.28 6.13 0.82
CA PRO A 69 21.00 5.99 2.09
C PRO A 69 20.18 5.34 3.22
N PHE A 70 18.88 5.06 3.04
CA PHE A 70 17.98 4.64 4.12
C PHE A 70 17.19 3.35 3.87
N PRO A 71 17.76 2.29 3.26
CA PRO A 71 17.01 1.09 2.88
C PRO A 71 16.60 0.22 4.07
N ALA A 72 17.36 0.20 5.16
CA ALA A 72 17.19 -0.69 6.32
C ALA A 72 17.08 -2.18 5.93
N ASP A 73 17.81 -2.59 4.93
CA ASP A 73 17.94 -3.95 4.40
C ASP A 73 19.23 -4.66 4.86
N GLY A 74 19.97 -4.02 5.78
CA GLY A 74 21.25 -4.50 6.31
C GLY A 74 22.48 -4.04 5.53
N THR A 75 22.35 -3.36 4.40
CA THR A 75 23.50 -2.91 3.59
C THR A 75 24.23 -1.71 4.21
N ASN A 76 23.55 -0.91 5.04
CA ASN A 76 24.10 0.32 5.62
C ASN A 76 23.66 0.56 7.08
N GLY A 77 23.40 -0.50 7.84
CA GLY A 77 23.00 -0.39 9.24
C GLY A 77 21.82 -1.30 9.59
N PRO A 78 20.64 -0.74 9.95
CA PRO A 78 19.51 -1.56 10.36
C PRO A 78 19.04 -2.54 9.29
N ASN A 79 18.50 -3.69 9.74
CA ASN A 79 17.83 -4.65 8.85
C ASN A 79 16.46 -4.99 9.41
N VAL A 80 15.38 -4.57 8.71
CA VAL A 80 14.00 -4.88 9.08
C VAL A 80 13.47 -6.12 8.37
N LEU A 81 14.13 -6.59 7.32
CA LEU A 81 13.63 -7.65 6.45
C LEU A 81 13.58 -9.02 7.13
N ASN A 82 14.30 -9.18 8.24
CA ASN A 82 14.28 -10.38 9.09
C ASN A 82 13.41 -10.22 10.36
N GLN A 83 12.73 -9.09 10.51
CA GLN A 83 11.91 -8.82 11.71
C GLN A 83 10.49 -9.38 11.56
N ALA A 84 9.96 -9.92 12.66
CA ALA A 84 8.57 -10.37 12.72
C ALA A 84 7.62 -9.19 12.45
N GLY A 85 6.63 -9.38 11.54
CA GLY A 85 5.69 -8.34 11.16
C GLY A 85 6.12 -7.45 9.98
N VAL A 86 7.29 -7.70 9.37
CA VAL A 86 7.70 -6.98 8.16
C VAL A 86 6.80 -7.27 6.96
N VAL A 87 6.23 -8.49 6.87
CA VAL A 87 5.24 -8.83 5.85
C VAL A 87 3.88 -8.28 6.29
N ARG A 88 3.47 -7.15 5.70
CA ARG A 88 2.29 -6.40 6.13
C ARG A 88 1.74 -5.50 5.04
N THR A 89 0.46 -5.15 5.11
CA THR A 89 -0.22 -4.26 4.17
C THR A 89 -0.16 -2.81 4.63
N ASP A 90 -0.40 -2.56 5.92
CA ASP A 90 -0.39 -1.21 6.49
C ASP A 90 1.02 -0.85 7.00
N LEU A 91 1.60 0.17 6.39
CA LEU A 91 2.96 0.64 6.70
C LEU A 91 2.98 1.82 7.66
N ARG A 92 1.83 2.34 8.06
CA ARG A 92 1.73 3.59 8.83
C ARG A 92 2.27 3.48 10.25
N GLU A 93 2.16 2.32 10.87
CA GLU A 93 2.60 2.09 12.25
C GLU A 93 3.95 1.38 12.29
N SER A 94 4.66 1.52 13.40
CA SER A 94 5.84 0.71 13.71
C SER A 94 5.45 -0.72 14.07
N PHE A 95 6.39 -1.67 13.96
CA PHE A 95 6.18 -3.10 14.18
C PHE A 95 7.35 -3.72 14.96
N ALA A 96 7.33 -5.05 15.20
CA ALA A 96 8.36 -5.79 15.93
C ALA A 96 8.63 -5.24 17.34
N GLY A 97 7.58 -4.78 18.03
CA GLY A 97 7.68 -4.23 19.39
C GLY A 97 8.02 -2.75 19.46
N LEU A 98 8.40 -2.12 18.35
CA LEU A 98 8.51 -0.66 18.26
C LEU A 98 7.13 -0.02 18.19
N ARG A 99 7.03 1.24 18.61
CA ARG A 99 5.77 1.98 18.66
C ARG A 99 5.91 3.30 17.91
N GLY A 100 4.82 3.82 17.41
CA GLY A 100 4.73 5.10 16.72
C GLY A 100 4.11 4.97 15.35
N THR A 101 3.61 6.10 14.86
CA THR A 101 2.85 6.21 13.62
C THR A 101 3.47 7.28 12.74
N ALA A 102 3.60 7.01 11.46
CA ALA A 102 4.07 7.97 10.47
C ALA A 102 3.10 9.15 10.37
N THR A 103 3.62 10.35 10.24
CA THR A 103 2.84 11.55 9.90
C THR A 103 2.59 11.61 8.40
N GLY A 104 1.49 12.22 7.98
CA GLY A 104 1.20 12.47 6.57
C GLY A 104 -0.23 12.08 6.17
N SER A 105 -0.62 12.49 4.96
CA SER A 105 -1.91 12.15 4.37
C SER A 105 -1.97 10.68 3.97
N PRO A 106 -3.09 9.98 4.17
CA PRO A 106 -3.22 8.58 3.76
C PRO A 106 -2.98 8.38 2.26
N LEU A 107 -2.24 7.34 1.92
CA LEU A 107 -1.92 6.94 0.54
C LEU A 107 -2.12 5.43 0.38
N ALA A 108 -2.78 5.03 -0.70
CA ALA A 108 -2.82 3.65 -1.16
C ALA A 108 -1.91 3.48 -2.37
N VAL A 109 -0.98 2.53 -2.30
CA VAL A 109 -0.04 2.23 -3.39
C VAL A 109 -0.31 0.81 -3.88
N ARG A 110 -0.45 0.65 -5.20
CA ARG A 110 -0.51 -0.66 -5.85
C ARG A 110 0.64 -0.79 -6.83
N LEU A 111 1.35 -1.91 -6.74
CA LEU A 111 2.41 -2.26 -7.67
C LEU A 111 2.07 -3.60 -8.30
N ARG A 112 2.27 -3.73 -9.60
CA ARG A 112 2.07 -4.99 -10.33
C ARG A 112 3.38 -5.46 -10.92
N VAL A 113 3.75 -6.68 -10.60
CA VAL A 113 4.99 -7.33 -11.07
C VAL A 113 4.65 -8.24 -12.23
N LEU A 114 5.30 -8.02 -13.36
CA LEU A 114 5.10 -8.75 -14.60
C LEU A 114 6.38 -9.45 -15.02
N ASP A 115 6.24 -10.57 -15.70
CA ASP A 115 7.33 -11.28 -16.37
C ASP A 115 7.42 -10.83 -17.83
N LEU A 116 8.43 -10.03 -18.15
CA LEU A 116 8.63 -9.51 -19.49
C LEU A 116 8.98 -10.61 -20.49
N ASP A 117 9.81 -11.58 -20.06
CA ASP A 117 10.25 -12.69 -20.91
C ASP A 117 9.11 -13.67 -21.21
N ALA A 118 8.10 -13.72 -20.33
CA ALA A 118 6.88 -14.49 -20.53
C ALA A 118 5.71 -13.68 -21.12
N GLY A 119 6.01 -12.63 -21.88
CA GLY A 119 4.98 -11.81 -22.54
C GLY A 119 4.14 -10.98 -21.57
N CYS A 120 4.75 -10.43 -20.52
CA CYS A 120 4.10 -9.57 -19.54
C CYS A 120 3.03 -10.26 -18.70
N THR A 121 3.22 -11.53 -18.44
CA THR A 121 2.33 -12.25 -17.55
C THR A 121 2.53 -11.86 -16.09
N PRO A 122 1.45 -11.85 -15.27
CA PRO A 122 1.56 -11.58 -13.84
C PRO A 122 2.51 -12.56 -13.13
N ARG A 123 3.38 -12.05 -12.28
CA ARG A 123 4.29 -12.85 -11.45
C ARG A 123 3.73 -12.99 -10.04
N ARG A 124 3.16 -14.15 -9.74
CA ARG A 124 2.72 -14.51 -8.39
C ARG A 124 3.89 -14.94 -7.51
N GLY A 125 3.81 -14.65 -6.20
CA GLY A 125 4.77 -15.14 -5.20
C GLY A 125 6.05 -14.31 -5.08
N ILE A 126 6.14 -13.22 -5.83
CA ILE A 126 7.25 -12.27 -5.78
C ILE A 126 7.10 -11.36 -4.57
N ALA A 127 8.17 -11.18 -3.80
CA ALA A 127 8.16 -10.23 -2.69
C ALA A 127 8.60 -8.83 -3.14
N VAL A 128 7.86 -7.84 -2.70
CA VAL A 128 8.18 -6.42 -2.90
C VAL A 128 8.35 -5.78 -1.52
N TYR A 129 9.55 -5.30 -1.24
CA TYR A 129 9.85 -4.46 -0.10
C TYR A 129 9.69 -3.01 -0.51
N ALA A 130 8.87 -2.25 0.21
CA ALA A 130 8.66 -0.83 -0.01
C ALA A 130 9.10 -0.02 1.21
N TRP A 131 9.72 1.15 0.98
CA TRP A 131 10.04 2.10 2.04
C TRP A 131 10.08 3.53 1.52
N HIS A 132 9.79 4.48 2.40
CA HIS A 132 9.84 5.92 2.11
C HIS A 132 9.89 6.73 3.41
N CYS A 133 10.09 8.03 3.32
CA CYS A 133 9.97 8.96 4.44
C CYS A 133 8.50 9.21 4.81
N ASP A 134 8.24 9.70 6.02
CA ASP A 134 6.92 10.19 6.39
C ASP A 134 6.57 11.52 5.70
N GLY A 135 5.41 12.11 6.02
CA GLY A 135 4.97 13.38 5.46
C GLY A 135 5.86 14.58 5.82
N ASP A 136 6.68 14.45 6.85
CA ASP A 136 7.67 15.47 7.26
C ASP A 136 9.05 15.25 6.64
N GLY A 137 9.22 14.26 5.76
CA GLY A 137 10.49 13.93 5.12
C GLY A 137 11.46 13.13 5.99
N ARG A 138 10.99 12.52 7.11
CA ARG A 138 11.83 11.73 8.02
C ARG A 138 11.80 10.26 7.61
N TYR A 139 12.96 9.60 7.66
CA TYR A 139 13.08 8.15 7.50
C TYR A 139 13.17 7.49 8.87
N SER A 140 12.24 6.57 9.16
CA SER A 140 12.31 5.71 10.34
C SER A 140 13.64 4.97 10.40
N LEU A 141 14.17 4.71 11.60
CA LEU A 141 15.48 4.12 11.90
C LEU A 141 16.70 5.02 11.62
N TYR A 142 16.54 6.16 10.93
CA TYR A 142 17.68 7.00 10.52
C TYR A 142 17.55 8.46 10.95
N SER A 143 16.38 9.06 10.79
CA SER A 143 16.20 10.48 11.08
C SER A 143 16.10 10.75 12.57
N ALA A 144 16.58 11.93 13.00
CA ALA A 144 16.41 12.38 14.38
C ALA A 144 14.93 12.35 14.79
N GLY A 145 14.63 11.80 15.96
CA GLY A 145 13.27 11.60 16.46
C GLY A 145 12.49 10.46 15.81
N ALA A 146 13.13 9.64 14.97
CA ALA A 146 12.53 8.46 14.36
C ALA A 146 13.47 7.23 14.35
N THR A 147 14.58 7.28 15.08
CA THR A 147 15.58 6.19 15.15
C THR A 147 15.08 4.94 15.89
N ASP A 148 14.04 5.10 16.71
CA ASP A 148 13.35 4.04 17.46
C ASP A 148 12.00 3.64 16.80
N GLN A 149 11.80 4.01 15.54
CA GLN A 149 10.62 3.74 14.74
C GLN A 149 10.98 2.93 13.50
N ASN A 150 10.03 2.14 12.95
CA ASN A 150 10.23 1.42 11.67
C ASN A 150 8.98 1.46 10.76
N TRP A 151 8.14 2.48 10.94
CA TRP A 151 7.01 2.76 10.04
C TRP A 151 7.48 3.12 8.62
N CYS A 152 6.54 3.19 7.67
CA CYS A 152 6.76 3.39 6.24
C CYS A 152 7.74 2.37 5.63
N ARG A 153 7.74 1.13 6.15
CA ARG A 153 8.52 0.00 5.68
C ARG A 153 7.72 -1.29 5.75
N GLY A 154 7.80 -2.13 4.73
CA GLY A 154 7.17 -3.43 4.77
C GLY A 154 7.28 -4.21 3.47
N VAL A 155 7.06 -5.50 3.58
CA VAL A 155 7.08 -6.45 2.47
C VAL A 155 5.66 -6.92 2.17
N GLN A 156 5.34 -7.06 0.90
CA GLN A 156 4.15 -7.76 0.42
C GLN A 156 4.56 -8.82 -0.59
N VAL A 157 3.73 -9.86 -0.71
CA VAL A 157 3.92 -10.92 -1.71
C VAL A 157 2.82 -10.79 -2.75
N THR A 158 3.20 -10.81 -4.02
CA THR A 158 2.26 -10.66 -5.12
C THR A 158 1.22 -11.78 -5.15
N ASP A 159 -0.03 -11.38 -5.37
CA ASP A 159 -1.18 -12.27 -5.57
C ASP A 159 -1.20 -12.96 -6.95
N GLY A 160 -2.35 -13.57 -7.31
CA GLY A 160 -2.54 -14.23 -8.60
C GLY A 160 -2.42 -13.31 -9.80
N ASP A 161 -2.73 -12.02 -9.61
CA ASP A 161 -2.65 -10.98 -10.63
C ASP A 161 -1.30 -10.24 -10.64
N GLY A 162 -0.31 -10.76 -9.89
CA GLY A 162 1.00 -10.15 -9.74
C GLY A 162 0.99 -8.86 -8.92
N THR A 163 -0.05 -8.58 -8.14
CA THR A 163 -0.25 -7.30 -7.47
C THR A 163 0.13 -7.38 -5.99
N VAL A 164 0.76 -6.32 -5.50
CA VAL A 164 0.88 -5.97 -4.07
C VAL A 164 0.16 -4.65 -3.81
N ALA A 165 -0.38 -4.49 -2.59
CA ALA A 165 -1.08 -3.28 -2.18
C ALA A 165 -0.61 -2.84 -0.79
N PHE A 166 -0.22 -1.58 -0.65
CA PHE A 166 0.20 -0.97 0.61
C PHE A 166 -0.74 0.18 0.97
N THR A 167 -1.09 0.25 2.25
CA THR A 167 -1.67 1.43 2.88
C THR A 167 -0.54 2.15 3.62
N THR A 168 -0.32 3.42 3.31
CA THR A 168 0.78 4.19 3.88
C THR A 168 0.41 5.67 4.00
N VAL A 169 1.38 6.56 4.12
CA VAL A 169 1.21 8.01 4.04
C VAL A 169 1.90 8.56 2.81
N PHE A 170 1.43 9.70 2.31
CA PHE A 170 2.12 10.41 1.23
C PHE A 170 3.48 10.91 1.75
N PRO A 171 4.60 10.55 1.09
CA PRO A 171 5.92 10.97 1.53
C PRO A 171 6.10 12.48 1.35
N GLY A 172 6.75 13.12 2.31
CA GLY A 172 7.17 14.50 2.18
C GLY A 172 8.34 14.66 1.21
N ALA A 173 8.57 15.90 0.78
CA ALA A 173 9.80 16.28 0.09
C ALA A 173 10.89 16.61 1.12
N TYR A 174 12.15 16.35 0.77
CA TYR A 174 13.30 16.83 1.52
C TYR A 174 14.33 17.42 0.56
N PRO A 175 15.33 18.22 1.03
CA PRO A 175 16.21 18.99 0.15
C PRO A 175 16.81 18.16 -0.99
N GLY A 176 16.55 18.58 -2.22
CA GLY A 176 17.07 17.96 -3.44
C GLY A 176 16.29 16.72 -3.92
N ARG A 177 15.16 16.37 -3.31
CA ARG A 177 14.36 15.20 -3.71
C ARG A 177 12.88 15.53 -3.78
N TYR A 178 12.23 15.03 -4.82
CA TYR A 178 10.77 14.96 -4.91
C TYR A 178 10.19 13.90 -3.95
N PRO A 179 8.89 13.98 -3.61
CA PRO A 179 8.20 12.89 -2.96
C PRO A 179 8.36 11.60 -3.75
N HIS A 180 8.87 10.54 -3.12
CA HIS A 180 9.14 9.28 -3.77
C HIS A 180 9.01 8.09 -2.83
N LEU A 181 8.83 6.91 -3.40
CA LEU A 181 8.83 5.62 -2.72
C LEU A 181 9.92 4.76 -3.33
N HIS A 182 10.77 4.18 -2.49
CA HIS A 182 11.74 3.16 -2.87
C HIS A 182 11.10 1.78 -2.81
N PHE A 183 11.56 0.89 -3.67
CA PHE A 183 11.19 -0.51 -3.57
C PHE A 183 12.30 -1.44 -4.04
N GLU A 184 12.27 -2.66 -3.50
CA GLU A 184 13.11 -3.78 -3.92
C GLU A 184 12.23 -4.98 -4.22
N VAL A 185 12.62 -5.74 -5.24
CA VAL A 185 11.91 -6.94 -5.68
C VAL A 185 12.78 -8.16 -5.43
N TYR A 186 12.19 -9.19 -4.84
CA TYR A 186 12.85 -10.45 -4.49
C TYR A 186 12.04 -11.64 -5.00
N ALA A 187 12.70 -12.76 -5.26
CA ALA A 187 12.05 -13.96 -5.76
C ALA A 187 10.96 -14.53 -4.83
N SER A 188 11.04 -14.26 -3.52
CA SER A 188 10.06 -14.68 -2.51
C SER A 188 10.22 -13.88 -1.22
N ALA A 189 9.27 -13.98 -0.28
CA ALA A 189 9.42 -13.40 1.06
C ALA A 189 10.64 -13.93 1.81
N ALA A 190 10.95 -15.21 1.66
CA ALA A 190 12.13 -15.81 2.29
C ALA A 190 13.44 -15.23 1.74
N SER A 191 13.51 -14.93 0.44
CA SER A 191 14.69 -14.30 -0.17
C SER A 191 14.84 -12.83 0.16
N ALA A 192 13.80 -12.13 0.58
CA ALA A 192 13.90 -10.75 1.02
C ALA A 192 14.81 -10.60 2.26
N ALA A 193 14.85 -11.61 3.12
CA ALA A 193 15.67 -11.58 4.35
C ALA A 193 17.19 -11.68 4.13
N GLY A 194 17.68 -11.92 2.92
CA GLY A 194 19.12 -12.03 2.65
C GLY A 194 19.48 -12.60 1.28
N GLY A 195 18.51 -12.81 0.41
CA GLY A 195 18.74 -13.27 -0.95
C GLY A 195 19.06 -12.14 -1.93
N PRO A 196 19.34 -12.49 -3.18
CA PRO A 196 19.62 -11.51 -4.21
C PRO A 196 18.36 -10.69 -4.57
N LYS A 197 18.58 -9.40 -4.81
CA LYS A 197 17.55 -8.49 -5.33
C LYS A 197 17.40 -8.71 -6.83
N LEU A 198 16.15 -8.81 -7.31
CA LEU A 198 15.82 -8.86 -8.73
C LEU A 198 15.76 -7.46 -9.34
N LEU A 199 15.36 -6.47 -8.53
CA LEU A 199 15.29 -5.07 -8.93
C LEU A 199 15.37 -4.19 -7.67
N THR A 200 16.07 -3.08 -7.77
CA THR A 200 15.98 -1.94 -6.85
C THR A 200 15.61 -0.72 -7.68
N SER A 201 14.61 0.04 -7.24
CA SER A 201 14.20 1.25 -7.94
C SER A 201 13.38 2.21 -7.05
N GLN A 202 12.88 3.28 -7.65
CA GLN A 202 12.12 4.33 -7.01
C GLN A 202 10.93 4.75 -7.87
N LEU A 203 9.86 5.18 -7.24
CA LEU A 203 8.70 5.81 -7.86
C LEU A 203 8.61 7.26 -7.36
N ALA A 204 8.74 8.22 -8.25
CA ALA A 204 8.41 9.61 -7.95
C ALA A 204 6.90 9.82 -8.04
N PHE A 205 6.34 10.59 -7.11
CA PHE A 205 4.95 10.99 -7.18
C PHE A 205 4.84 12.29 -7.97
N PRO A 206 3.80 12.45 -8.81
CA PRO A 206 3.55 13.71 -9.51
C PRO A 206 3.23 14.82 -8.52
N GLU A 207 3.51 16.07 -8.94
CA GLU A 207 3.14 17.29 -8.23
C GLU A 207 1.62 17.49 -8.17
#